data_57ef3c0f1bf09e9777a52e4c66c6a611
#
_entry.id   57ef3c0f1bf09e9777a52e4c66c6a611
#
_cell.length_a   1.000
_cell.length_b   1.000
_cell.length_c   1.000
_cell.angle_alpha   90.00
_cell.angle_beta   90.00
_cell.angle_gamma   90.00
#
_symmetry.space_group_name_H-M   'P 1'
#
loop_
_entity.id
_entity.type
_entity.pdbx_description
1 polymer ?
#
loop_
_entity_poly.entity_id
_entity_poly.type
_entity_poly.pdbx_seq_one_letter_code
_entity_poly.pdbx_strand_id
1 'polypeptide(L)'
;MHHKNKKGNTVINRRQFLVNTLKTSFGAAALSTFPASIQKALAIPANNKTGTIQDVEHVVILMQENRSFDHYFGTLKGVRGFADRFTIPLQNGHSVWQQQRSDGSLLTPFHLDGSRNNAQRAPGTNHTWIDSQKAWDNGRMSNWPTYKTDYAMGYFKEQEIPYQFALANAFTICDAYHCSMHTGTDANRSFHLTGTNGAVPTSTAFVNNEWDWIDGDPKNVDIGYTWKTYAERLEEAGINWICYQNMPDEWV
;
A
#
# COMPACT_ATOMS: atom_id res chain seq x y z
N MET A 1 -17.14 -51.65 15.51
CA MET A 1 -17.02 -50.18 15.57
C MET A 1 -15.67 -49.78 15.01
N HIS A 2 -15.67 -49.27 13.76
CA HIS A 2 -14.44 -48.85 13.08
C HIS A 2 -14.31 -47.32 13.21
N HIS A 3 -13.34 -46.89 14.00
CA HIS A 3 -12.91 -45.47 14.02
C HIS A 3 -12.08 -45.20 12.76
N LYS A 4 -12.66 -44.44 11.83
CA LYS A 4 -11.90 -43.84 10.70
C LYS A 4 -11.12 -42.63 11.22
N ASN A 5 -9.81 -42.74 11.27
CA ASN A 5 -8.88 -41.60 11.44
C ASN A 5 -9.06 -40.62 10.27
N LYS A 6 -9.63 -39.45 10.52
CA LYS A 6 -9.56 -38.32 9.60
C LYS A 6 -8.14 -37.78 9.63
N LYS A 7 -7.35 -38.07 8.60
CA LYS A 7 -6.11 -37.33 8.31
C LYS A 7 -6.50 -35.87 8.05
N GLY A 8 -6.17 -34.97 8.97
CA GLY A 8 -6.32 -33.54 8.78
C GLY A 8 -5.40 -33.10 7.64
N ASN A 9 -5.96 -32.51 6.61
CA ASN A 9 -5.18 -31.79 5.59
C ASN A 9 -4.49 -30.61 6.27
N THR A 10 -3.21 -30.75 6.55
CA THR A 10 -2.37 -29.64 7.03
C THR A 10 -2.20 -28.68 5.86
N VAL A 11 -2.90 -27.54 5.91
CA VAL A 11 -2.69 -26.46 4.95
C VAL A 11 -1.30 -25.90 5.20
N ILE A 12 -0.37 -26.23 4.32
CA ILE A 12 1.00 -25.71 4.38
C ILE A 12 0.94 -24.24 3.97
N ASN A 13 1.23 -23.32 4.89
CA ASN A 13 1.34 -21.91 4.59
C ASN A 13 2.61 -21.62 3.74
N ARG A 14 2.64 -20.45 3.06
CA ARG A 14 3.72 -20.08 2.15
C ARG A 14 5.11 -20.16 2.80
N ARG A 15 5.22 -19.80 4.08
CA ARG A 15 6.46 -19.87 4.85
C ARG A 15 6.86 -21.33 5.12
N GLN A 16 5.92 -22.19 5.51
CA GLN A 16 6.18 -23.63 5.68
C GLN A 16 6.55 -24.29 4.37
N PHE A 17 5.94 -23.86 3.25
CA PHE A 17 6.34 -24.31 1.93
C PHE A 17 7.79 -23.93 1.63
N LEU A 18 8.16 -22.64 1.82
CA LEU A 18 9.53 -22.17 1.62
C LEU A 18 10.54 -22.89 2.53
N VAL A 19 10.24 -23.03 3.83
CA VAL A 19 11.09 -23.73 4.80
C VAL A 19 11.22 -25.23 4.46
N ASN A 20 10.15 -25.87 4.02
CA ASN A 20 10.18 -27.27 3.62
C ASN A 20 10.92 -27.47 2.29
N THR A 21 10.80 -26.53 1.36
CA THR A 21 11.54 -26.52 0.09
C THR A 21 13.05 -26.28 0.33
N LEU A 22 13.41 -25.55 1.39
CA LEU A 22 14.80 -25.35 1.86
C LEU A 22 15.53 -26.63 2.24
N LYS A 23 14.80 -27.66 2.64
CA LYS A 23 15.38 -28.97 2.99
C LYS A 23 15.76 -29.80 1.75
N THR A 24 15.45 -29.30 0.57
CA THR A 24 15.84 -29.89 -0.70
C THR A 24 16.89 -28.99 -1.39
N SER A 25 17.80 -29.55 -2.15
CA SER A 25 18.85 -28.80 -2.89
C SER A 25 18.29 -27.68 -3.81
N PHE A 26 17.04 -27.81 -4.26
CA PHE A 26 16.32 -26.78 -5.02
C PHE A 26 15.92 -25.55 -4.17
N GLY A 27 15.62 -25.74 -2.88
CA GLY A 27 15.21 -24.65 -2.01
C GLY A 27 16.34 -23.69 -1.64
N ALA A 28 17.56 -24.21 -1.48
CA ALA A 28 18.74 -23.39 -1.20
C ALA A 28 19.10 -22.48 -2.38
N ALA A 29 18.96 -22.96 -3.62
CA ALA A 29 19.18 -22.15 -4.82
C ALA A 29 18.15 -21.04 -4.99
N ALA A 30 16.88 -21.29 -4.69
CA ALA A 30 15.82 -20.27 -4.76
C ALA A 30 16.00 -19.16 -3.72
N LEU A 31 16.49 -19.47 -2.52
CA LEU A 31 16.78 -18.46 -1.49
C LEU A 31 17.96 -17.57 -1.83
N SER A 32 18.98 -18.11 -2.48
CA SER A 32 20.17 -17.33 -2.84
C SER A 32 19.87 -16.19 -3.82
N THR A 33 18.70 -16.19 -4.45
CA THR A 33 18.24 -15.10 -5.33
C THR A 33 17.75 -13.87 -4.58
N PHE A 34 17.38 -14.01 -3.29
CA PHE A 34 16.93 -12.89 -2.48
C PHE A 34 18.08 -12.06 -1.90
N PRO A 35 17.90 -10.76 -1.65
CA PRO A 35 18.85 -9.94 -0.88
C PRO A 35 19.16 -10.56 0.49
N ALA A 36 20.37 -10.35 0.98
CA ALA A 36 20.85 -10.97 2.23
C ALA A 36 19.99 -10.64 3.45
N SER A 37 19.40 -9.44 3.52
CA SER A 37 18.48 -9.04 4.58
C SER A 37 17.20 -9.88 4.58
N ILE A 38 16.66 -10.18 3.42
CA ILE A 38 15.46 -11.03 3.25
C ILE A 38 15.81 -12.49 3.61
N GLN A 39 16.96 -12.97 3.17
CA GLN A 39 17.44 -14.32 3.54
C GLN A 39 17.53 -14.48 5.07
N LYS A 40 18.14 -13.49 5.75
CA LYS A 40 18.22 -13.47 7.22
C LYS A 40 16.83 -13.47 7.87
N ALA A 41 15.91 -12.64 7.39
CA ALA A 41 14.55 -12.56 7.93
C ALA A 41 13.77 -13.87 7.76
N LEU A 42 13.93 -14.55 6.61
CA LEU A 42 13.31 -15.85 6.36
C LEU A 42 13.90 -16.98 7.23
N ALA A 43 15.15 -16.84 7.65
CA ALA A 43 15.82 -17.81 8.53
C ALA A 43 15.38 -17.70 10.00
N ILE A 44 14.78 -16.59 10.42
CA ILE A 44 14.30 -16.41 11.81
C ILE A 44 13.09 -17.33 12.04
N PRO A 45 13.12 -18.22 13.07
CA PRO A 45 11.95 -19.04 13.39
C PRO A 45 10.73 -18.18 13.75
N ALA A 46 9.54 -18.62 13.35
CA ALA A 46 8.31 -17.99 13.80
C ALA A 46 8.09 -18.23 15.30
N ASN A 47 7.70 -17.21 16.05
CA ASN A 47 7.13 -17.39 17.37
C ASN A 47 5.72 -17.99 17.21
N ASN A 48 5.54 -19.22 17.66
CA ASN A 48 4.28 -19.98 17.53
C ASN A 48 3.91 -20.64 18.87
N LYS A 49 4.15 -19.97 19.98
CA LYS A 49 3.89 -20.53 21.34
C LYS A 49 2.42 -20.82 21.55
N THR A 50 1.55 -19.92 21.12
CA THR A 50 0.09 -20.07 21.26
C THR A 50 -0.60 -20.37 19.93
N GLY A 51 0.03 -20.10 18.79
CA GLY A 51 -0.56 -20.18 17.46
C GLY A 51 -1.64 -19.13 17.21
N THR A 52 -1.67 -18.05 17.99
CA THR A 52 -2.64 -16.95 17.91
C THR A 52 -1.93 -15.60 17.70
N ILE A 53 -2.71 -14.53 17.56
CA ILE A 53 -2.20 -13.16 17.47
C ILE A 53 -1.38 -12.75 18.70
N GLN A 54 -1.54 -13.43 19.83
CA GLN A 54 -0.77 -13.19 21.06
C GLN A 54 0.71 -13.55 20.92
N ASP A 55 1.10 -14.28 19.90
CA ASP A 55 2.50 -14.55 19.57
C ASP A 55 3.23 -13.35 18.94
N VAL A 56 2.49 -12.30 18.56
CA VAL A 56 3.04 -11.06 18.01
C VAL A 56 3.52 -10.17 19.15
N GLU A 57 4.84 -9.98 19.25
CA GLU A 57 5.46 -9.17 20.31
C GLU A 57 5.71 -7.73 19.86
N HIS A 58 5.92 -7.49 18.55
CA HIS A 58 6.21 -6.19 17.98
C HIS A 58 5.45 -5.98 16.69
N VAL A 59 4.89 -4.78 16.51
CA VAL A 59 4.31 -4.31 15.26
C VAL A 59 5.12 -3.13 14.78
N VAL A 60 5.72 -3.24 13.60
CA VAL A 60 6.49 -2.16 12.96
C VAL A 60 5.77 -1.74 11.70
N ILE A 61 5.39 -0.47 11.61
CA ILE A 61 4.72 0.11 10.45
C ILE A 61 5.68 1.06 9.77
N LEU A 62 6.09 0.72 8.53
CA LEU A 62 6.84 1.62 7.66
C LEU A 62 5.88 2.12 6.58
N MET A 63 5.48 3.39 6.71
CA MET A 63 4.60 4.02 5.73
C MET A 63 5.44 4.74 4.69
N GLN A 64 5.38 4.22 3.47
CA GLN A 64 5.93 4.88 2.29
C GLN A 64 4.78 5.26 1.38
N GLU A 65 4.77 6.46 0.87
CA GLU A 65 3.67 6.96 0.09
C GLU A 65 4.06 7.58 -1.23
N ASN A 66 3.19 7.95 -1.86
CA ASN A 66 2.53 8.44 -3.05
C ASN A 66 2.76 7.52 -4.24
N ARG A 67 2.56 6.22 -4.07
CA ARG A 67 2.61 5.24 -5.18
C ARG A 67 1.42 4.29 -5.10
N SER A 68 0.69 4.15 -6.22
CA SER A 68 -0.39 3.18 -6.33
C SER A 68 0.15 1.75 -6.41
N PHE A 69 -0.73 0.78 -6.15
CA PHE A 69 -0.37 -0.63 -6.27
C PHE A 69 0.15 -0.98 -7.66
N ASP A 70 -0.57 -0.61 -8.71
CA ASP A 70 -0.19 -0.93 -10.08
C ASP A 70 1.07 -0.21 -10.55
N HIS A 71 1.37 0.97 -10.00
CA HIS A 71 2.60 1.69 -10.29
C HIS A 71 3.84 0.88 -9.88
N TYR A 72 3.76 0.14 -8.75
CA TYR A 72 4.83 -0.72 -8.26
C TYR A 72 4.66 -2.18 -8.71
N PHE A 73 3.49 -2.74 -8.54
CA PHE A 73 3.26 -4.18 -8.62
C PHE A 73 2.31 -4.60 -9.74
N GLY A 74 1.92 -3.68 -10.63
CA GLY A 74 1.02 -3.98 -11.75
C GLY A 74 1.55 -5.08 -12.67
N THR A 75 2.87 -5.27 -12.76
CA THR A 75 3.52 -6.34 -13.55
C THR A 75 3.90 -7.58 -12.73
N LEU A 76 3.69 -7.56 -11.41
CA LEU A 76 4.00 -8.70 -10.55
C LEU A 76 3.06 -9.88 -10.86
N LYS A 77 3.61 -11.07 -10.99
CA LYS A 77 2.81 -12.26 -11.27
C LYS A 77 2.02 -12.72 -10.04
N GLY A 78 0.79 -13.16 -10.25
CA GLY A 78 -0.06 -13.74 -9.21
C GLY A 78 -0.77 -12.74 -8.31
N VAL A 79 -0.78 -11.46 -8.67
CA VAL A 79 -1.52 -10.39 -8.01
C VAL A 79 -2.61 -9.81 -8.91
N ARG A 80 -3.51 -9.01 -8.35
CA ARG A 80 -4.52 -8.24 -9.07
C ARG A 80 -3.89 -6.98 -9.68
N GLY A 81 -3.09 -7.16 -10.72
CA GLY A 81 -2.42 -6.11 -11.48
C GLY A 81 -2.85 -6.12 -12.94
N PHE A 82 -1.95 -5.77 -13.87
CA PHE A 82 -2.27 -5.69 -15.30
C PHE A 82 -2.67 -7.03 -15.93
N ALA A 83 -2.36 -8.15 -15.30
CA ALA A 83 -2.77 -9.48 -15.74
C ALA A 83 -4.14 -9.92 -15.18
N ASP A 84 -4.79 -9.09 -14.35
CA ASP A 84 -6.14 -9.38 -13.87
C ASP A 84 -7.12 -9.32 -15.06
N ARG A 85 -7.83 -10.42 -15.28
CA ARG A 85 -8.82 -10.54 -16.35
C ARG A 85 -10.14 -9.81 -16.05
N PHE A 86 -10.35 -9.43 -14.80
CA PHE A 86 -11.55 -8.72 -14.36
C PHE A 86 -11.29 -7.21 -14.36
N THR A 87 -11.25 -6.63 -15.55
CA THR A 87 -11.08 -5.19 -15.72
C THR A 87 -12.41 -4.46 -15.67
N ILE A 88 -12.38 -3.18 -15.26
CA ILE A 88 -13.56 -2.31 -15.32
C ILE A 88 -13.79 -1.91 -16.78
N PRO A 89 -14.97 -2.18 -17.37
CA PRO A 89 -15.31 -1.70 -18.71
C PRO A 89 -15.67 -0.21 -18.65
N LEU A 90 -15.17 0.57 -19.60
CA LEU A 90 -15.53 1.98 -19.77
C LEU A 90 -16.70 2.14 -20.75
N GLN A 91 -17.41 3.26 -20.65
CA GLN A 91 -18.61 3.54 -21.50
C GLN A 91 -18.29 3.62 -22.99
N ASN A 92 -17.06 3.98 -23.36
CA ASN A 92 -16.58 4.06 -24.75
C ASN A 92 -16.16 2.71 -25.35
N GLY A 93 -16.43 1.59 -24.67
CA GLY A 93 -16.07 0.24 -25.10
C GLY A 93 -14.62 -0.17 -24.81
N HIS A 94 -13.83 0.70 -24.20
CA HIS A 94 -12.48 0.41 -23.73
C HIS A 94 -12.49 -0.22 -22.34
N SER A 95 -11.35 -0.76 -21.92
CA SER A 95 -11.11 -1.15 -20.52
C SER A 95 -10.48 0.00 -19.73
N VAL A 96 -10.48 -0.12 -18.41
CA VAL A 96 -9.81 0.83 -17.50
C VAL A 96 -8.32 1.07 -17.86
N TRP A 97 -7.68 0.14 -18.54
CA TRP A 97 -6.30 0.27 -19.02
C TRP A 97 -6.15 1.13 -20.29
N GLN A 98 -7.24 1.58 -20.87
CA GLN A 98 -7.28 2.38 -22.11
C GLN A 98 -7.94 3.72 -21.80
N GLN A 99 -7.23 4.56 -21.07
CA GLN A 99 -7.72 5.87 -20.63
C GLN A 99 -7.69 6.88 -21.76
N GLN A 100 -8.67 7.77 -21.77
CA GLN A 100 -8.72 8.87 -22.73
C GLN A 100 -8.15 10.15 -22.12
N ARG A 101 -7.26 10.82 -22.85
CA ARG A 101 -6.79 12.17 -22.50
C ARG A 101 -7.82 13.22 -22.87
N SER A 102 -7.61 14.44 -22.39
CA SER A 102 -8.46 15.60 -22.72
C SER A 102 -8.50 15.95 -24.20
N ASP A 103 -7.46 15.61 -24.96
CA ASP A 103 -7.38 15.80 -26.43
C ASP A 103 -8.03 14.66 -27.23
N GLY A 104 -8.61 13.67 -26.55
CA GLY A 104 -9.25 12.51 -27.16
C GLY A 104 -8.29 11.35 -27.49
N SER A 105 -6.99 11.52 -27.37
CA SER A 105 -6.02 10.43 -27.58
C SER A 105 -6.11 9.38 -26.48
N LEU A 106 -5.76 8.12 -26.82
CA LEU A 106 -5.72 7.05 -25.83
C LEU A 106 -4.35 6.95 -25.16
N LEU A 107 -4.39 6.68 -23.86
CA LEU A 107 -3.23 6.36 -23.04
C LEU A 107 -3.41 4.98 -22.44
N THR A 108 -2.43 4.12 -22.62
CA THR A 108 -2.34 2.83 -21.91
C THR A 108 -1.26 2.90 -20.84
N PRO A 109 -1.23 1.98 -19.86
CA PRO A 109 -0.11 1.88 -18.93
C PRO A 109 1.23 1.83 -19.66
N PHE A 110 2.20 2.63 -19.20
CA PHE A 110 3.51 2.72 -19.84
C PHE A 110 4.65 2.52 -18.85
N HIS A 111 5.72 1.90 -19.34
CA HIS A 111 6.87 1.59 -18.52
C HIS A 111 7.72 2.84 -18.22
N LEU A 112 7.94 3.10 -16.95
CA LEU A 112 8.88 4.10 -16.46
C LEU A 112 10.29 3.50 -16.46
N ASP A 113 10.93 3.54 -17.61
CA ASP A 113 12.23 2.90 -17.86
C ASP A 113 13.37 3.77 -17.31
N GLY A 114 13.93 3.34 -16.18
CA GLY A 114 15.05 4.01 -15.52
C GLY A 114 16.35 4.00 -16.30
N SER A 115 16.50 3.14 -17.32
CA SER A 115 17.68 3.09 -18.19
C SER A 115 17.68 4.19 -19.27
N ARG A 116 16.51 4.73 -19.58
CA ARG A 116 16.33 5.74 -20.65
C ARG A 116 16.23 7.16 -20.13
N ASN A 117 15.76 7.33 -18.92
CA ASN A 117 15.57 8.63 -18.30
C ASN A 117 15.50 8.49 -16.76
N ASN A 118 15.33 9.61 -16.04
CA ASN A 118 15.19 9.61 -14.59
C ASN A 118 13.74 9.24 -14.17
N ALA A 119 13.29 8.05 -14.53
CA ALA A 119 11.94 7.58 -14.32
C ALA A 119 11.55 7.45 -12.83
N GLN A 120 12.52 7.26 -11.94
CA GLN A 120 12.30 7.22 -10.48
C GLN A 120 11.83 8.57 -9.92
N ARG A 121 12.08 9.65 -10.63
CA ARG A 121 11.62 11.00 -10.32
C ARG A 121 10.34 11.38 -11.09
N ALA A 122 9.48 10.41 -11.38
CA ALA A 122 8.19 10.71 -11.99
C ALA A 122 7.47 11.79 -11.16
N PRO A 123 6.95 12.84 -11.81
CA PRO A 123 6.21 13.89 -11.11
C PRO A 123 5.05 13.36 -10.31
N GLY A 124 4.74 14.02 -9.21
CA GLY A 124 3.53 13.75 -8.43
C GLY A 124 2.27 14.00 -9.25
N THR A 125 1.18 13.42 -8.81
CA THR A 125 -0.16 13.64 -9.36
C THR A 125 -0.97 14.52 -8.42
N ASN A 126 -2.10 15.06 -8.88
CA ASN A 126 -2.98 15.87 -8.04
C ASN A 126 -3.56 15.04 -6.88
N HIS A 127 -3.54 15.60 -5.67
CA HIS A 127 -3.96 14.92 -4.43
C HIS A 127 -5.28 15.43 -3.85
N THR A 128 -5.91 16.43 -4.49
CA THR A 128 -7.14 17.04 -3.95
C THR A 128 -8.30 16.06 -3.97
N TRP A 129 -9.24 16.27 -3.07
CA TRP A 129 -10.51 15.53 -3.05
C TRP A 129 -11.23 15.61 -4.39
N ILE A 130 -11.37 16.84 -4.93
CA ILE A 130 -12.11 17.08 -6.18
C ILE A 130 -11.50 16.28 -7.34
N ASP A 131 -10.19 16.35 -7.54
CA ASP A 131 -9.53 15.64 -8.63
C ASP A 131 -9.59 14.12 -8.45
N SER A 132 -9.54 13.67 -7.20
CA SER A 132 -9.65 12.25 -6.89
C SER A 132 -11.05 11.70 -7.18
N GLN A 133 -12.11 12.45 -6.82
CA GLN A 133 -13.49 12.06 -7.13
C GLN A 133 -13.76 12.05 -8.64
N LYS A 134 -13.25 13.03 -9.36
CA LYS A 134 -13.39 13.10 -10.83
C LYS A 134 -12.62 11.98 -11.54
N ALA A 135 -11.43 11.61 -11.07
CA ALA A 135 -10.67 10.47 -11.61
C ALA A 135 -11.37 9.15 -11.30
N TRP A 136 -11.93 9.00 -10.10
CA TRP A 136 -12.69 7.83 -9.67
C TRP A 136 -13.99 7.63 -10.46
N ASP A 137 -14.65 8.72 -10.86
CA ASP A 137 -15.86 8.72 -11.70
C ASP A 137 -16.93 7.72 -11.23
N ASN A 138 -17.33 7.81 -9.97
CA ASN A 138 -18.33 6.91 -9.35
C ASN A 138 -18.00 5.41 -9.54
N GLY A 139 -16.73 5.05 -9.41
CA GLY A 139 -16.24 3.67 -9.53
C GLY A 139 -15.87 3.22 -10.92
N ARG A 140 -16.06 4.05 -11.97
CA ARG A 140 -15.67 3.70 -13.34
C ARG A 140 -14.18 3.81 -13.59
N MET A 141 -13.46 4.61 -12.79
CA MET A 141 -12.02 4.85 -12.95
C MET A 141 -11.63 5.39 -14.33
N SER A 142 -12.44 6.28 -14.93
CA SER A 142 -12.38 6.59 -16.37
C SER A 142 -11.59 7.84 -16.74
N ASN A 143 -11.17 8.67 -15.77
CA ASN A 143 -10.65 10.02 -16.07
C ASN A 143 -9.27 10.29 -15.48
N TRP A 144 -8.43 9.25 -15.33
CA TRP A 144 -7.14 9.37 -14.66
C TRP A 144 -6.17 10.36 -15.33
N PRO A 145 -5.92 10.32 -16.65
CA PRO A 145 -4.98 11.26 -17.28
C PRO A 145 -5.43 12.71 -17.13
N THR A 146 -6.73 12.96 -17.21
CA THR A 146 -7.29 14.32 -17.15
C THR A 146 -7.12 14.96 -15.77
N TYR A 147 -7.32 14.20 -14.70
CA TYR A 147 -7.32 14.74 -13.32
C TYR A 147 -6.08 14.35 -12.50
N LYS A 148 -5.35 13.34 -12.94
CA LYS A 148 -4.16 12.82 -12.23
C LYS A 148 -2.89 12.87 -13.07
N THR A 149 -2.91 13.48 -14.26
CA THR A 149 -1.84 13.48 -15.25
C THR A 149 -1.55 12.12 -15.88
N ASP A 150 -0.83 12.10 -16.97
CA ASP A 150 -0.42 10.86 -17.66
C ASP A 150 0.42 9.93 -16.76
N TYR A 151 1.18 10.49 -15.82
CA TYR A 151 2.03 9.72 -14.93
C TYR A 151 1.26 8.78 -14.00
N ALA A 152 -0.05 8.99 -13.81
CA ALA A 152 -0.91 8.05 -13.11
C ALA A 152 -0.98 6.67 -13.78
N MET A 153 -0.66 6.59 -15.08
CA MET A 153 -0.63 5.34 -15.86
C MET A 153 0.78 4.76 -16.00
N GLY A 154 1.79 5.39 -15.40
CA GLY A 154 3.16 4.91 -15.41
C GLY A 154 3.37 3.76 -14.41
N TYR A 155 4.23 2.79 -14.76
CA TYR A 155 4.57 1.67 -13.87
C TYR A 155 6.05 1.33 -13.91
N PHE A 156 6.55 0.77 -12.83
CA PHE A 156 7.87 0.13 -12.73
C PHE A 156 7.79 -1.38 -12.98
N LYS A 157 8.93 -1.94 -13.34
CA LYS A 157 9.19 -3.39 -13.36
C LYS A 157 10.18 -3.74 -12.25
N GLU A 158 10.44 -5.03 -12.11
CA GLU A 158 11.40 -5.56 -11.13
C GLU A 158 12.79 -4.93 -11.25
N GLN A 159 13.23 -4.57 -12.46
CA GLN A 159 14.53 -3.97 -12.70
C GLN A 159 14.71 -2.58 -12.08
N GLU A 160 13.64 -1.80 -11.96
CA GLU A 160 13.67 -0.48 -11.32
C GLU A 160 13.53 -0.54 -9.80
N ILE A 161 12.79 -1.52 -9.29
CA ILE A 161 12.48 -1.68 -7.87
C ILE A 161 12.69 -3.12 -7.39
N PRO A 162 13.90 -3.68 -7.56
CA PRO A 162 14.15 -5.11 -7.32
C PRO A 162 13.93 -5.52 -5.86
N TYR A 163 14.17 -4.62 -4.91
CA TYR A 163 13.99 -4.91 -3.49
C TYR A 163 12.51 -5.07 -3.12
N GLN A 164 11.64 -4.22 -3.63
CA GLN A 164 10.19 -4.28 -3.43
C GLN A 164 9.61 -5.58 -4.01
N PHE A 165 10.05 -5.96 -5.22
CA PHE A 165 9.66 -7.24 -5.81
C PHE A 165 10.16 -8.43 -4.99
N ALA A 166 11.39 -8.37 -4.48
CA ALA A 166 11.94 -9.41 -3.61
C ALA A 166 11.13 -9.54 -2.31
N LEU A 167 10.74 -8.43 -1.67
CA LEU A 167 9.86 -8.43 -0.49
C LEU A 167 8.49 -9.03 -0.80
N ALA A 168 7.85 -8.61 -1.90
CA ALA A 168 6.56 -9.12 -2.32
C ALA A 168 6.59 -10.63 -2.62
N ASN A 169 7.67 -11.11 -3.20
CA ASN A 169 7.86 -12.54 -3.49
C ASN A 169 8.19 -13.38 -2.24
N ALA A 170 8.90 -12.79 -1.27
CA ALA A 170 9.32 -13.49 -0.05
C ALA A 170 8.22 -13.52 1.03
N PHE A 171 7.40 -12.48 1.12
CA PHE A 171 6.41 -12.29 2.18
C PHE A 171 4.99 -12.18 1.63
N THR A 172 4.06 -11.68 2.44
CA THR A 172 2.67 -11.47 2.03
C THR A 172 2.52 -10.10 1.38
N ILE A 173 1.91 -10.05 0.20
CA ILE A 173 1.46 -8.82 -0.45
C ILE A 173 -0.06 -8.74 -0.39
N CYS A 174 -0.59 -7.54 -0.08
CA CYS A 174 -2.02 -7.27 -0.05
C CYS A 174 -2.41 -6.53 -1.33
N ASP A 175 -2.96 -7.23 -2.30
CA ASP A 175 -3.33 -6.70 -3.62
C ASP A 175 -4.77 -6.16 -3.71
N ALA A 176 -5.46 -6.14 -2.58
CA ALA A 176 -6.79 -5.55 -2.41
C ALA A 176 -6.86 -4.64 -1.17
N TYR A 177 -5.74 -4.06 -0.76
CA TYR A 177 -5.68 -3.06 0.30
C TYR A 177 -5.91 -1.68 -0.31
N HIS A 178 -7.00 -1.04 0.08
CA HIS A 178 -7.41 0.26 -0.45
C HIS A 178 -7.18 1.37 0.56
N CYS A 179 -7.04 2.61 0.07
CA CYS A 179 -7.04 3.80 0.93
C CYS A 179 -8.40 3.98 1.62
N SER A 180 -8.41 4.69 2.72
CA SER A 180 -9.65 5.00 3.45
C SER A 180 -10.52 6.01 2.71
N MET A 181 -9.88 6.93 1.96
CA MET A 181 -10.54 7.97 1.17
C MET A 181 -9.79 8.20 -0.14
N HIS A 182 -10.54 8.55 -1.20
CA HIS A 182 -9.98 8.98 -2.48
C HIS A 182 -9.54 10.45 -2.40
N THR A 183 -8.47 10.73 -1.68
CA THR A 183 -7.92 12.08 -1.47
C THR A 183 -6.45 12.01 -1.08
N GLY A 184 -5.91 13.12 -0.57
CA GLY A 184 -4.52 13.29 -0.19
C GLY A 184 -4.11 12.61 1.11
N THR A 185 -2.92 13.00 1.56
CA THR A 185 -2.17 12.37 2.64
C THR A 185 -2.83 12.55 4.00
N ASP A 186 -3.19 13.77 4.39
CA ASP A 186 -3.62 14.10 5.76
C ASP A 186 -4.87 13.36 6.18
N ALA A 187 -5.91 13.36 5.33
CA ALA A 187 -7.13 12.63 5.60
C ALA A 187 -6.88 11.11 5.75
N ASN A 188 -6.05 10.52 4.87
CA ASN A 188 -5.71 9.10 4.96
C ASN A 188 -4.83 8.77 6.17
N ARG A 189 -3.88 9.64 6.54
CA ARG A 189 -3.09 9.47 7.77
C ARG A 189 -3.94 9.60 9.02
N SER A 190 -4.91 10.52 9.02
CA SER A 190 -5.87 10.61 10.13
C SER A 190 -6.64 9.31 10.31
N PHE A 191 -7.17 8.72 9.23
CA PHE A 191 -7.79 7.39 9.32
C PHE A 191 -6.83 6.33 9.86
N HIS A 192 -5.58 6.33 9.43
CA HIS A 192 -4.58 5.39 9.92
C HIS A 192 -4.31 5.55 11.43
N LEU A 193 -4.20 6.79 11.90
CA LEU A 193 -3.82 7.08 13.29
C LEU A 193 -5.01 7.10 14.26
N THR A 194 -6.24 7.31 13.77
CA THR A 194 -7.40 7.56 14.63
C THR A 194 -8.66 6.79 14.25
N GLY A 195 -8.72 6.24 13.02
CA GLY A 195 -9.91 5.58 12.48
C GLY A 195 -10.98 6.54 11.93
N THR A 196 -10.71 7.85 11.88
CA THR A 196 -11.66 8.87 11.40
C THR A 196 -10.92 10.05 10.78
N ASN A 197 -11.65 10.83 9.97
CA ASN A 197 -11.22 12.15 9.51
C ASN A 197 -12.15 13.27 10.06
N GLY A 198 -12.82 13.03 11.18
CA GLY A 198 -13.65 14.00 11.86
C GLY A 198 -15.09 14.10 11.39
N ALA A 199 -15.58 13.23 10.52
CA ALA A 199 -16.98 13.17 10.13
C ALA A 199 -17.86 12.74 11.31
N VAL A 200 -18.41 13.68 12.00
CA VAL A 200 -19.43 13.50 13.06
C VAL A 200 -20.61 14.44 12.79
N PRO A 201 -21.80 14.21 13.36
CA PRO A 201 -22.98 15.02 13.07
C PRO A 201 -22.79 16.52 13.27
N THR A 202 -21.83 16.93 14.08
CA THR A 202 -21.56 18.34 14.46
C THR A 202 -20.29 18.91 13.79
N SER A 203 -19.58 18.14 12.98
CA SER A 203 -18.33 18.56 12.36
C SER A 203 -18.24 18.10 10.91
N THR A 204 -17.67 18.92 10.06
CA THR A 204 -17.37 18.58 8.68
C THR A 204 -16.07 17.75 8.63
N ALA A 205 -16.08 16.65 7.90
CA ALA A 205 -14.87 15.89 7.63
C ALA A 205 -13.86 16.73 6.87
N PHE A 206 -12.60 16.70 7.26
CA PHE A 206 -11.55 17.26 6.41
C PHE A 206 -11.16 16.27 5.30
N VAL A 207 -10.94 16.76 4.11
CA VAL A 207 -10.79 15.94 2.91
C VAL A 207 -9.59 16.31 2.04
N ASN A 208 -8.86 17.36 2.39
CA ASN A 208 -7.64 17.79 1.70
C ASN A 208 -6.48 17.92 2.71
N ASN A 209 -5.29 18.20 2.21
CA ASN A 209 -4.12 18.53 3.02
C ASN A 209 -4.24 20.00 3.48
N GLU A 210 -5.17 20.27 4.40
CA GLU A 210 -5.51 21.62 4.83
C GLU A 210 -4.70 22.05 6.05
N TRP A 211 -4.02 21.10 6.68
CA TRP A 211 -3.33 21.28 7.95
C TRP A 211 -1.82 21.48 7.81
N ASP A 212 -1.28 21.30 6.62
CA ASP A 212 0.14 21.58 6.32
C ASP A 212 0.53 23.05 6.58
N TRP A 213 -0.46 23.93 6.75
CA TRP A 213 -0.29 25.36 6.94
C TRP A 213 -0.42 25.83 8.38
N ILE A 214 -0.65 24.93 9.34
CA ILE A 214 -0.90 25.28 10.73
C ILE A 214 0.40 25.43 11.52
N ASP A 215 1.47 24.93 10.98
CA ASP A 215 2.78 24.99 11.61
C ASP A 215 3.25 26.45 11.74
N GLY A 216 3.23 26.94 12.98
CA GLY A 216 3.73 28.25 13.37
C GLY A 216 2.74 29.41 13.40
N ASP A 217 1.45 29.24 13.11
CA ASP A 217 0.46 30.27 13.42
C ASP A 217 -0.06 30.11 14.86
N PRO A 218 0.37 30.99 15.80
CA PRO A 218 -0.08 30.94 17.20
C PRO A 218 -1.60 31.12 17.38
N LYS A 219 -2.32 31.52 16.32
CA LYS A 219 -3.78 31.63 16.34
C LYS A 219 -4.50 30.29 16.12
N ASN A 220 -3.78 29.26 15.68
CA ASN A 220 -4.34 27.96 15.34
C ASN A 220 -4.01 26.85 16.36
N VAL A 221 -3.30 27.16 17.43
CA VAL A 221 -2.97 26.20 18.51
C VAL A 221 -4.19 25.57 19.19
N ASP A 222 -5.36 26.20 19.09
CA ASP A 222 -6.59 25.74 19.72
C ASP A 222 -7.52 24.96 18.78
N ILE A 223 -7.13 24.76 17.51
CA ILE A 223 -7.97 24.11 16.49
C ILE A 223 -7.51 22.66 16.21
N GLY A 224 -6.85 22.05 17.19
CA GLY A 224 -6.47 20.64 17.08
C GLY A 224 -7.69 19.71 17.01
N TYR A 225 -7.53 18.54 16.40
CA TYR A 225 -8.53 17.50 16.47
C TYR A 225 -8.68 16.99 17.89
N THR A 226 -9.93 16.72 18.29
CA THR A 226 -10.26 16.38 19.68
C THR A 226 -10.57 14.90 19.89
N TRP A 227 -10.62 14.10 18.80
CA TRP A 227 -10.85 12.67 18.91
C TRP A 227 -9.53 11.92 19.20
N LYS A 228 -9.67 10.83 19.93
CA LYS A 228 -8.57 10.06 20.45
C LYS A 228 -7.76 9.35 19.35
N THR A 229 -6.44 9.47 19.41
CA THR A 229 -5.51 8.74 18.54
C THR A 229 -5.29 7.30 19.01
N TYR A 230 -4.76 6.47 18.12
CA TYR A 230 -4.37 5.11 18.50
C TYR A 230 -3.17 5.09 19.45
N ALA A 231 -2.27 6.06 19.33
CA ALA A 231 -1.15 6.23 20.25
C ALA A 231 -1.63 6.47 21.70
N GLU A 232 -2.63 7.34 21.90
CA GLU A 232 -3.25 7.53 23.23
C GLU A 232 -3.91 6.25 23.76
N ARG A 233 -4.50 5.44 22.89
CA ARG A 233 -5.09 4.14 23.29
C ARG A 233 -4.01 3.13 23.71
N LEU A 234 -2.85 3.14 23.05
CA LEU A 234 -1.70 2.30 23.45
C LEU A 234 -1.17 2.73 24.81
N GLU A 235 -1.02 4.03 25.02
CA GLU A 235 -0.59 4.60 26.30
C GLU A 235 -1.52 4.20 27.45
N GLU A 236 -2.83 4.34 27.25
CA GLU A 236 -3.86 3.91 28.23
C GLU A 236 -3.82 2.41 28.52
N ALA A 237 -3.44 1.60 27.53
CA ALA A 237 -3.29 0.16 27.68
C ALA A 237 -1.94 -0.25 28.27
N GLY A 238 -1.04 0.70 28.56
CA GLY A 238 0.32 0.43 29.03
C GLY A 238 1.21 -0.25 28.01
N ILE A 239 0.93 -0.06 26.71
CA ILE A 239 1.69 -0.62 25.58
C ILE A 239 2.69 0.43 25.10
N ASN A 240 3.97 0.10 25.15
CA ASN A 240 5.02 0.98 24.65
C ASN A 240 4.92 1.19 23.14
N TRP A 241 5.04 2.43 22.72
CA TRP A 241 5.06 2.80 21.31
C TRP A 241 6.08 3.90 21.06
N ILE A 242 6.54 4.03 19.82
CA ILE A 242 7.44 5.10 19.41
C ILE A 242 7.20 5.44 17.93
N CYS A 243 7.21 6.72 17.62
CA CYS A 243 7.23 7.21 16.24
C CYS A 243 8.66 7.64 15.90
N TYR A 244 9.22 7.03 14.85
CA TYR A 244 10.51 7.43 14.31
C TYR A 244 10.28 8.44 13.19
N GLN A 245 10.90 9.60 13.31
CA GLN A 245 10.85 10.67 12.34
C GLN A 245 12.25 11.02 11.86
N ASN A 246 12.37 11.42 10.61
CA ASN A 246 13.60 11.99 10.08
C ASN A 246 13.57 13.50 10.33
N MET A 247 14.25 13.94 11.36
CA MET A 247 14.41 15.37 11.67
C MET A 247 15.64 15.93 10.92
N PRO A 248 15.64 17.15 10.35
CA PRO A 248 14.73 18.26 10.61
C PRO A 248 13.73 18.56 9.46
N ASP A 249 13.23 17.58 8.74
CA ASP A 249 12.29 17.87 7.67
C ASP A 249 10.97 18.39 8.25
N GLU A 250 10.53 19.54 7.77
CA GLU A 250 9.34 20.27 8.22
C GLU A 250 8.01 19.58 7.80
N TRP A 251 8.11 18.37 7.24
CA TRP A 251 6.98 17.62 6.69
C TRP A 251 6.61 16.42 7.59
N VAL A 252 5.91 16.68 8.66
CA VAL A 252 5.32 15.61 9.50
C VAL A 252 3.84 15.88 9.75
#